data_a1912daf54d808e5992beec6207cf5a4
#
_entry.id   a1912daf54d808e5992beec6207cf5a4
#
_cell.length_a   1.000
_cell.length_b   1.000
_cell.length_c   1.000
_cell.angle_alpha   90.00
_cell.angle_beta   90.00
_cell.angle_gamma   90.00
#
_symmetry.space_group_name_H-M   'P 1'
#
loop_
_entity.id
_entity.type
_entity.pdbx_description
1 polymer ?
#
loop_
_entity_poly.entity_id
_entity_poly.type
_entity_poly.pdbx_seq_one_letter_code
_entity_poly.pdbx_strand_id
1 'polypeptide(L)'
;MKEFRLVAFGDSLTYGYGVLSHIAYPSRLARELPEKNPQLRWKVYNRGINGETTREAKERLESQVLWLKPHLTIILLGSNDSALNEGQYRTPWEYEHNMMFILE
;
A
#
# COMPACT_ATOMS: atom_id res chain seq x y z
N MET A 1 -23.74 3.07 -11.07
CA MET A 1 -22.46 2.35 -11.17
C MET A 1 -22.02 1.81 -9.84
N LYS A 2 -21.52 0.57 -9.86
CA LYS A 2 -21.00 -0.05 -8.66
C LYS A 2 -19.64 0.55 -8.31
N GLU A 3 -19.46 0.91 -7.05
CA GLU A 3 -18.17 1.43 -6.58
C GLU A 3 -17.18 0.29 -6.35
N PHE A 4 -15.93 0.50 -6.73
CA PHE A 4 -14.85 -0.43 -6.49
C PHE A 4 -13.73 0.30 -5.77
N ARG A 5 -13.47 -0.09 -4.53
CA ARG A 5 -12.45 0.56 -3.69
C ARG A 5 -11.15 -0.25 -3.72
N LEU A 6 -10.10 0.39 -4.22
CA LEU A 6 -8.76 -0.20 -4.29
C LEU A 6 -7.85 0.58 -3.36
N VAL A 7 -7.18 -0.12 -2.45
CA VAL A 7 -6.22 0.50 -1.54
C VAL A 7 -4.81 0.03 -1.92
N ALA A 8 -3.92 0.99 -2.15
CA ALA A 8 -2.51 0.73 -2.37
C ALA A 8 -1.78 0.96 -1.05
N PHE A 9 -1.40 -0.13 -0.38
CA PHE A 9 -0.81 -0.13 0.96
C PHE A 9 0.66 -0.47 0.84
N GLY A 10 1.53 0.43 1.28
CA GLY A 10 2.96 0.20 1.12
C GLY A 10 3.84 1.29 1.70
N ASP A 11 5.05 1.37 1.18
CA ASP A 11 6.08 2.30 1.63
C ASP A 11 6.30 3.42 0.60
N SER A 12 7.53 3.90 0.45
CA SER A 12 7.86 5.00 -0.44
C SER A 12 7.59 4.69 -1.92
N LEU A 13 7.68 3.43 -2.33
CA LEU A 13 7.38 3.06 -3.72
C LEU A 13 5.90 3.28 -4.03
N THR A 14 5.04 3.03 -3.07
CA THR A 14 3.61 3.28 -3.20
C THR A 14 3.29 4.76 -3.07
N TYR A 15 3.90 5.43 -2.08
CA TYR A 15 3.71 6.87 -1.88
C TYR A 15 4.14 7.65 -3.11
N GLY A 16 5.23 7.23 -3.77
CA GLY A 16 5.77 7.92 -4.93
C GLY A 16 6.93 8.85 -4.58
N TYR A 17 7.75 8.47 -3.59
CA TYR A 17 8.92 9.25 -3.21
C TYR A 17 9.84 9.45 -4.41
N GLY A 18 10.24 10.69 -4.64
CA GLY A 18 11.16 11.01 -5.72
C GLY A 18 10.51 11.17 -7.10
N VAL A 19 9.18 11.00 -7.20
CA VAL A 19 8.48 11.20 -8.47
C VAL A 19 7.33 12.20 -8.26
N LEU A 20 6.85 12.79 -9.36
CA LEU A 20 5.69 13.66 -9.29
C LEU A 20 4.47 12.83 -8.89
N SER A 21 3.57 13.43 -8.09
CA SER A 21 2.45 12.69 -7.52
C SER A 21 1.57 11.99 -8.57
N HIS A 22 1.40 12.60 -9.73
CA HIS A 22 0.56 12.01 -10.79
C HIS A 22 1.24 10.84 -11.51
N ILE A 23 2.53 10.58 -11.25
CA ILE A 23 3.28 9.49 -11.87
C ILE A 23 3.36 8.28 -10.93
N ALA A 24 3.15 8.46 -9.62
CA ALA A 24 3.12 7.36 -8.68
C ALA A 24 2.09 6.32 -9.12
N TYR A 25 2.38 5.03 -8.90
CA TYR A 25 1.53 3.99 -9.50
C TYR A 25 0.06 4.06 -9.06
N PRO A 26 -0.30 4.42 -7.80
CA PRO A 26 -1.72 4.52 -7.46
C PRO A 26 -2.44 5.59 -8.27
N SER A 27 -1.77 6.71 -8.55
CA SER A 27 -2.34 7.78 -9.38
C SER A 27 -2.55 7.32 -10.82
N ARG A 28 -1.61 6.54 -11.35
CA ARG A 28 -1.75 5.99 -12.69
C ARG A 28 -2.90 4.99 -12.75
N LEU A 29 -3.04 4.14 -11.74
CA LEU A 29 -4.18 3.22 -11.67
C LEU A 29 -5.50 3.98 -11.65
N ALA A 30 -5.57 5.07 -10.88
CA ALA A 30 -6.78 5.87 -10.78
C ALA A 30 -7.21 6.45 -12.14
N ARG A 31 -6.25 6.71 -13.03
CA ARG A 31 -6.54 7.21 -14.38
C ARG A 31 -6.84 6.10 -15.38
N GLU A 32 -6.09 5.00 -15.32
CA GLU A 32 -6.11 3.97 -16.36
C GLU A 32 -7.21 2.93 -16.16
N LEU A 33 -7.53 2.58 -14.91
CA LEU A 33 -8.54 1.57 -14.63
C LEU A 33 -9.94 1.97 -15.13
N PRO A 34 -10.40 3.21 -14.96
CA PRO A 34 -11.70 3.61 -15.49
C PRO A 34 -11.80 3.48 -17.01
N GLU A 35 -10.69 3.67 -17.72
CA GLU A 35 -10.67 3.53 -19.18
C GLU A 35 -10.86 2.07 -19.61
N LYS A 36 -10.32 1.13 -18.83
CA LYS A 36 -10.39 -0.30 -19.14
C LYS A 36 -11.67 -0.96 -18.62
N ASN A 37 -12.23 -0.41 -17.53
CA ASN A 37 -13.43 -0.94 -16.90
C ASN A 37 -14.39 0.20 -16.57
N PRO A 38 -15.01 0.81 -17.59
CA PRO A 38 -15.86 1.99 -17.38
C PRO A 38 -17.17 1.70 -16.66
N GLN A 39 -17.53 0.42 -16.49
CA GLN A 39 -18.75 0.01 -15.79
C GLN A 39 -18.62 0.12 -14.27
N LEU A 40 -17.42 0.35 -13.75
CA LEU A 40 -17.18 0.49 -12.32
C LEU A 40 -16.80 1.91 -11.98
N ARG A 41 -17.20 2.36 -10.78
CA ARG A 41 -16.74 3.63 -10.23
C ARG A 41 -15.51 3.35 -9.37
N TRP A 42 -14.36 3.69 -9.87
CA TRP A 42 -13.10 3.40 -9.20
C TRP A 42 -12.76 4.44 -8.15
N LYS A 43 -12.42 3.97 -6.96
CA LYS A 43 -11.83 4.79 -5.91
C LYS A 43 -10.51 4.17 -5.52
N VAL A 44 -9.42 4.90 -5.78
CA VAL A 44 -8.06 4.42 -5.48
C VAL A 44 -7.48 5.27 -4.36
N TYR A 45 -7.09 4.60 -3.29
CA TYR A 45 -6.51 5.25 -2.11
C TYR A 45 -5.03 4.92 -2.04
N ASN A 46 -4.19 5.95 -1.99
CA ASN A 46 -2.77 5.77 -1.76
C ASN A 46 -2.50 5.80 -0.26
N ARG A 47 -2.13 4.65 0.29
CA ARG A 47 -1.75 4.49 1.69
C ARG A 47 -0.28 4.11 1.79
N GLY A 48 0.57 4.76 1.02
CA GLY A 48 2.01 4.61 1.11
C GLY A 48 2.60 5.59 2.10
N ILE A 49 3.56 5.13 2.91
CA ILE A 49 4.29 5.97 3.85
C ILE A 49 5.78 5.75 3.66
N ASN A 50 6.51 6.82 3.42
CA ASN A 50 7.95 6.75 3.20
C ASN A 50 8.68 6.12 4.38
N GLY A 51 9.61 5.22 4.08
CA GLY A 51 10.48 4.62 5.08
C GLY A 51 9.83 3.56 5.96
N GLU A 52 8.57 3.24 5.72
CA GLU A 52 7.83 2.32 6.58
C GLU A 52 8.26 0.87 6.39
N THR A 53 8.39 0.14 7.50
CA THR A 53 8.61 -1.30 7.51
C THR A 53 7.29 -2.00 7.80
N THR A 54 7.29 -3.33 7.74
CA THR A 54 6.08 -4.10 8.07
C THR A 54 5.65 -3.91 9.52
N ARG A 55 6.58 -3.54 10.41
CA ARG A 55 6.23 -3.29 11.82
C ARG A 55 5.24 -2.12 11.96
N GLU A 56 5.55 -0.99 11.33
CA GLU A 56 4.69 0.18 11.37
C GLU A 56 3.41 -0.04 10.56
N ALA A 57 3.53 -0.69 9.42
CA ALA A 57 2.38 -0.98 8.56
C ALA A 57 1.33 -1.82 9.31
N LYS A 58 1.78 -2.82 10.05
CA LYS A 58 0.90 -3.68 10.83
C LYS A 58 0.02 -2.88 11.79
N GLU A 59 0.59 -1.85 12.43
CA GLU A 59 -0.13 -1.05 13.41
C GLU A 59 -1.20 -0.15 12.81
N ARG A 60 -1.03 0.26 11.56
CA ARG A 60 -2.00 1.17 10.91
C ARG A 60 -2.98 0.46 9.98
N LEU A 61 -2.89 -0.84 9.87
CA LEU A 61 -3.72 -1.61 8.94
C LEU A 61 -5.21 -1.37 9.14
N GLU A 62 -5.69 -1.44 10.38
CA GLU A 62 -7.11 -1.30 10.67
C GLU A 62 -7.64 0.08 10.31
N SER A 63 -6.97 1.14 10.79
CA SER A 63 -7.45 2.51 10.59
C SER A 63 -7.25 3.02 9.18
N GLN A 64 -6.22 2.55 8.47
CA GLN A 64 -5.83 3.09 7.17
C GLN A 64 -6.35 2.26 5.99
N VAL A 65 -6.64 0.99 6.21
CA VAL A 65 -7.04 0.09 5.14
C VAL A 65 -8.41 -0.53 5.43
N LEU A 66 -8.53 -1.27 6.52
CA LEU A 66 -9.78 -2.00 6.81
C LEU A 66 -10.96 -1.07 6.99
N TRP A 67 -10.74 0.11 7.55
CA TRP A 67 -11.79 1.12 7.70
C TRP A 67 -12.42 1.49 6.38
N LEU A 68 -11.66 1.45 5.28
CA LEU A 68 -12.14 1.79 3.95
C LEU A 68 -12.96 0.67 3.31
N LYS A 69 -12.98 -0.51 3.90
CA LYS A 69 -13.66 -1.69 3.37
C LYS A 69 -13.30 -1.92 1.90
N PRO A 70 -12.02 -2.15 1.60
CA PRO A 70 -11.57 -2.25 0.22
C PRO A 70 -12.07 -3.52 -0.45
N HIS A 71 -12.29 -3.43 -1.76
CA HIS A 71 -12.57 -4.61 -2.58
C HIS A 71 -11.26 -5.30 -2.97
N LEU A 72 -10.20 -4.51 -3.10
CA LEU A 72 -8.87 -5.03 -3.43
C LEU A 72 -7.82 -4.19 -2.71
N THR A 73 -6.84 -4.85 -2.12
CA THR A 73 -5.70 -4.18 -1.51
C THR A 73 -4.42 -4.70 -2.16
N ILE A 74 -3.60 -3.77 -2.66
CA ILE A 74 -2.26 -4.09 -3.17
C ILE A 74 -1.28 -3.79 -2.05
N ILE A 75 -0.48 -4.78 -1.68
CA ILE A 75 0.49 -4.65 -0.59
C ILE A 75 1.90 -4.74 -1.16
N LEU A 76 2.68 -3.69 -0.94
CA LEU A 76 4.08 -3.63 -1.40
C LEU A 76 4.93 -3.12 -0.25
N LEU A 77 5.48 -4.04 0.52
CA LEU A 77 6.29 -3.78 1.71
C LEU A 77 7.47 -4.73 1.79
N GLY A 78 8.47 -4.38 2.55
CA GLY A 78 9.61 -5.26 2.83
C GLY A 78 10.95 -4.68 2.41
N SER A 79 10.97 -3.73 1.48
CA SER A 79 12.22 -3.11 1.06
C SER A 79 12.93 -2.45 2.25
N ASN A 80 12.19 -1.73 3.09
CA ASN A 80 12.76 -1.08 4.25
C ASN A 80 13.12 -2.06 5.36
N ASP A 81 12.35 -3.16 5.47
CA ASP A 81 12.68 -4.24 6.44
C ASP A 81 14.08 -4.81 6.17
N SER A 82 14.49 -4.82 4.90
CA SER A 82 15.79 -5.38 4.51
C SER A 82 16.93 -4.36 4.58
N ALA A 83 16.64 -3.10 4.90
CA ALA A 83 17.68 -2.06 4.99
C ALA A 83 18.63 -2.34 6.15
N LEU A 84 19.92 -2.03 5.93
CA LEU A 84 20.96 -2.34 6.92
C LEU A 84 21.17 -1.17 7.91
N ASN A 85 20.08 -0.56 8.36
CA ASN A 85 20.16 0.49 9.37
C ASN A 85 19.29 0.12 10.58
N GLU A 86 19.67 0.62 11.75
CA GLU A 86 19.03 0.26 13.00
C GLU A 86 17.54 0.61 13.05
N GLY A 87 17.16 1.70 12.39
CA GLY A 87 15.78 2.17 12.42
C GLY A 87 14.82 1.37 11.57
N GLN A 88 15.32 0.71 10.52
CA GLN A 88 14.47 0.03 9.54
C GLN A 88 14.63 -1.48 9.47
N TYR A 89 15.83 -1.99 9.77
CA TYR A 89 16.07 -3.42 9.64
C TYR A 89 15.10 -4.21 10.52
N ARG A 90 14.48 -5.22 9.92
CA ARG A 90 13.66 -6.20 10.63
C ARG A 90 14.18 -7.59 10.28
N THR A 91 14.27 -8.48 11.28
CA THR A 91 14.71 -9.84 11.02
C THR A 91 13.76 -10.54 10.04
N PRO A 92 14.24 -11.55 9.28
CA PRO A 92 13.33 -12.30 8.41
C PRO A 92 12.15 -12.91 9.18
N TRP A 93 12.37 -13.30 10.43
CA TRP A 93 11.31 -13.83 11.28
C TRP A 93 10.25 -12.78 11.58
N GLU A 94 10.66 -11.58 11.97
CA GLU A 94 9.69 -10.49 12.25
C GLU A 94 8.96 -10.08 10.97
N TYR A 95 9.66 -9.93 9.86
CA TYR A 95 9.05 -9.60 8.59
C TYR A 95 7.97 -10.61 8.22
N GLU A 96 8.29 -11.89 8.32
CA GLU A 96 7.34 -12.96 7.98
C GLU A 96 6.10 -12.88 8.86
N HIS A 97 6.27 -12.73 10.18
CA HIS A 97 5.15 -12.67 11.10
C HIS A 97 4.29 -11.41 10.87
N ASN A 98 4.93 -10.28 10.59
CA ASN A 98 4.19 -9.06 10.29
C ASN A 98 3.39 -9.19 9.00
N MET A 99 3.99 -9.78 7.96
CA MET A 99 3.28 -9.98 6.70
C MET A 99 2.12 -10.98 6.84
N MET A 100 2.31 -12.03 7.62
CA MET A 100 1.22 -12.98 7.89
C MET A 100 0.04 -12.27 8.56
N PHE A 101 0.33 -11.41 9.53
CA PHE A 101 -0.72 -10.63 10.19
C PHE A 101 -1.44 -9.71 9.21
N ILE A 102 -0.68 -9.01 8.37
CA ILE A 102 -1.24 -8.06 7.41
C ILE A 102 -2.12 -8.77 6.38
N LEU A 103 -1.71 -9.97 5.94
CA LEU A 103 -2.43 -10.72 4.91
C LEU A 103 -3.67 -11.45 5.43
N GLU A 104 -3.82 -11.56 6.72
CA GLU A 104 -5.04 -12.11 7.31
C GLU A 104 -6.12 -11.05 7.41
#